data_13ba532cd90abe4afdf727144093b835
#
_entry.id   13ba532cd90abe4afdf727144093b835
#
_cell.length_a   1.000
_cell.length_b   1.000
_cell.length_c   1.000
_cell.angle_alpha   90.00
_cell.angle_beta   90.00
_cell.angle_gamma   90.00
#
_symmetry.space_group_name_H-M   'P 1'
#
loop_
_entity.id
_entity.type
_entity.pdbx_description
1 polymer ?
#
loop_
_entity_poly.entity_id
_entity_poly.type
_entity_poly.pdbx_seq_one_letter_code
_entity_poly.pdbx_strand_id
1 'polypeptide(L)'
;MADDAADPKGNPIGTELVYEDDSVRVWRIELAPGETAGWHTHYLDYTTVVVEGDLVERPNADGSVDRIEVKPGAIMRWNQGTLRHALRNIGTKTFRNVIVEVKGRQTGA
;
A
#
# COMPACT_ATOMS: atom_id res chain seq x y z
N MET A 1 8.63 -17.66 1.74
CA MET A 1 9.88 -17.82 2.47
C MET A 1 9.90 -16.95 3.69
N ALA A 2 10.47 -17.45 4.74
CA ALA A 2 10.57 -16.68 5.97
C ALA A 2 11.34 -15.39 5.74
N ASP A 3 12.43 -15.45 4.99
CA ASP A 3 13.23 -14.26 4.75
C ASP A 3 12.47 -13.21 3.99
N ASP A 4 11.71 -13.61 3.00
CA ASP A 4 10.90 -12.66 2.25
C ASP A 4 9.83 -12.04 3.14
N ALA A 5 9.25 -12.86 3.99
CA ALA A 5 8.24 -12.37 4.89
C ALA A 5 8.81 -11.38 5.90
N ALA A 6 10.06 -11.56 6.29
CA ALA A 6 10.68 -10.73 7.29
C ALA A 6 11.36 -9.49 6.72
N ASP A 7 11.54 -9.43 5.42
CA ASP A 7 12.27 -8.33 4.78
C ASP A 7 11.35 -7.53 3.87
N PRO A 8 10.83 -6.41 4.37
CA PRO A 8 9.92 -5.59 3.56
C PRO A 8 10.56 -5.07 2.28
N LYS A 9 11.88 -4.99 2.21
CA LYS A 9 12.53 -4.56 0.98
C LYS A 9 12.36 -5.55 -0.15
N GLY A 10 12.26 -6.84 0.16
CA GLY A 10 12.04 -7.86 -0.83
C GLY A 10 10.58 -7.98 -1.23
N ASN A 11 9.73 -7.10 -0.75
CA ASN A 11 8.29 -7.17 -0.91
C ASN A 11 7.75 -5.77 -1.29
N PRO A 12 7.95 -5.36 -2.56
CA PRO A 12 7.54 -4.00 -2.92
C PRO A 12 6.04 -3.83 -2.76
N ILE A 13 5.65 -2.80 -2.04
CA ILE A 13 4.24 -2.48 -1.82
C ILE A 13 3.76 -1.30 -2.64
N GLY A 14 4.65 -0.72 -3.44
CA GLY A 14 4.32 0.38 -4.33
C GLY A 14 5.03 0.21 -5.64
N THR A 15 4.78 1.13 -6.55
CA THR A 15 5.46 1.12 -7.84
C THR A 15 6.85 1.70 -7.75
N GLU A 16 7.10 2.51 -6.74
CA GLU A 16 8.40 3.16 -6.59
C GLU A 16 8.69 3.41 -5.11
N LEU A 17 9.88 3.05 -4.66
CA LEU A 17 10.37 3.43 -3.33
C LEU A 17 10.95 4.82 -3.44
N VAL A 18 10.38 5.78 -2.73
CA VAL A 18 10.71 7.19 -2.89
C VAL A 18 11.71 7.66 -1.85
N TYR A 19 11.60 7.15 -0.64
CA TYR A 19 12.42 7.63 0.48
C TYR A 19 12.46 6.56 1.56
N GLU A 20 13.60 6.47 2.23
CA GLU A 20 13.73 5.54 3.33
C GLU A 20 14.79 6.05 4.30
N ASP A 21 14.47 5.98 5.59
CA ASP A 21 15.45 6.20 6.65
C ASP A 21 15.19 5.20 7.77
N ASP A 22 15.75 5.42 8.95
CA ASP A 22 15.59 4.48 10.05
C ASP A 22 14.16 4.42 10.57
N SER A 23 13.37 5.43 10.31
CA SER A 23 12.04 5.58 10.90
C SER A 23 10.93 5.20 9.93
N VAL A 24 11.10 5.49 8.66
CA VAL A 24 10.02 5.32 7.68
C VAL A 24 10.54 4.78 6.37
N ARG A 25 9.62 4.18 5.64
CA ARG A 25 9.82 3.84 4.24
C ARG A 25 8.63 4.39 3.47
N VAL A 26 8.91 5.19 2.44
CA VAL A 26 7.86 5.88 1.69
C VAL A 26 7.81 5.36 0.28
N TRP A 27 6.64 4.91 -0.11
CA TRP A 27 6.37 4.37 -1.44
C TRP A 27 5.41 5.29 -2.18
N ARG A 28 5.47 5.22 -3.50
CA ARG A 28 4.47 5.80 -4.38
C ARG A 28 3.83 4.69 -5.18
N ILE A 29 2.51 4.76 -5.35
CA ILE A 29 1.80 3.93 -6.31
C ILE A 29 1.28 4.84 -7.40
N GLU A 30 1.47 4.40 -8.64
CA GLU A 30 0.90 5.08 -9.79
C GLU A 30 0.36 4.02 -10.75
N LEU A 31 -0.96 4.02 -10.97
CA LEU A 31 -1.63 3.05 -11.80
C LEU A 31 -2.53 3.77 -12.78
N ALA A 32 -2.31 3.56 -14.07
CA ALA A 32 -3.26 4.00 -15.09
C ALA A 32 -4.54 3.16 -14.98
N PRO A 33 -5.66 3.64 -15.54
CA PRO A 33 -6.88 2.83 -15.55
C PRO A 33 -6.63 1.44 -16.10
N GLY A 34 -7.07 0.44 -15.36
CA GLY A 34 -6.89 -0.97 -15.72
C GLY A 34 -5.62 -1.61 -15.21
N GLU A 35 -4.67 -0.83 -14.73
CA GLU A 35 -3.42 -1.38 -14.23
C GLU A 35 -3.58 -1.92 -12.82
N THR A 36 -2.73 -2.87 -12.49
CA THR A 36 -2.76 -3.55 -11.20
C THR A 36 -1.39 -3.45 -10.54
N ALA A 37 -1.39 -3.12 -9.26
CA ALA A 37 -0.25 -3.38 -8.39
C ALA A 37 -0.46 -4.80 -7.87
N GLY A 38 0.50 -5.69 -8.13
CA GLY A 38 0.34 -7.10 -7.82
C GLY A 38 0.27 -7.39 -6.33
N TRP A 39 0.11 -8.65 -6.02
CA TRP A 39 0.01 -9.10 -4.64
C TRP A 39 1.24 -8.70 -3.85
N HIS A 40 1.00 -8.11 -2.69
CA HIS A 40 2.07 -7.74 -1.77
C HIS A 40 1.57 -7.89 -0.34
N THR A 41 2.52 -7.96 0.58
CA THR A 41 2.22 -8.14 1.99
C THR A 41 2.76 -6.97 2.76
N HIS A 42 1.91 -6.35 3.57
CA HIS A 42 2.33 -5.29 4.48
C HIS A 42 2.71 -5.92 5.81
N TYR A 43 3.95 -5.71 6.22
CA TYR A 43 4.44 -6.19 7.50
C TYR A 43 4.60 -5.07 8.51
N LEU A 44 4.51 -3.84 8.05
CA LEU A 44 4.68 -2.66 8.90
C LEU A 44 3.37 -1.91 8.96
N ASP A 45 3.18 -1.17 10.04
CA ASP A 45 2.08 -0.21 10.09
C ASP A 45 2.29 0.80 8.98
N TYR A 46 1.21 1.25 8.37
CA TYR A 46 1.34 2.22 7.29
C TYR A 46 0.14 3.15 7.23
N THR A 47 0.37 4.29 6.62
CA THR A 47 -0.65 5.27 6.29
C THR A 47 -0.55 5.56 4.80
N THR A 48 -1.68 5.62 4.12
CA THR A 48 -1.70 6.02 2.72
C THR A 48 -2.43 7.33 2.56
N VAL A 49 -1.96 8.15 1.63
CA VAL A 49 -2.62 9.39 1.26
C VAL A 49 -2.88 9.35 -0.23
N VAL A 50 -4.15 9.47 -0.61
CA VAL A 50 -4.54 9.50 -2.02
C VAL A 50 -4.22 10.87 -2.59
N VAL A 51 -3.51 10.89 -3.70
CA VAL A 51 -3.17 12.12 -4.40
C VAL A 51 -4.13 12.35 -5.57
N GLU A 52 -4.46 11.28 -6.28
CA GLU A 52 -5.32 11.35 -7.46
C GLU A 52 -6.03 10.01 -7.63
N GLY A 53 -7.24 10.03 -8.20
CA GLY A 53 -7.95 8.79 -8.49
C GLY A 53 -9.43 8.93 -8.22
N ASP A 54 -10.19 7.92 -8.62
CA ASP A 54 -11.63 7.89 -8.38
C ASP A 54 -12.11 6.54 -7.85
N LEU A 55 -11.63 5.42 -8.38
CA LEU A 55 -12.16 4.13 -7.97
C LEU A 55 -11.09 3.06 -8.08
N VAL A 56 -10.91 2.29 -7.02
CA VAL A 56 -9.98 1.17 -7.03
C VAL A 56 -10.66 -0.07 -6.48
N GLU A 57 -10.07 -1.21 -6.79
CA GLU A 57 -10.51 -2.49 -6.30
C GLU A 57 -9.35 -3.14 -5.59
N ARG A 58 -9.61 -3.71 -4.41
CA ARG A 58 -8.56 -4.33 -3.60
C ARG A 58 -8.91 -5.78 -3.33
N PRO A 59 -8.36 -6.72 -4.12
CA PRO A 59 -8.48 -8.14 -3.81
C PRO A 59 -7.68 -8.46 -2.55
N ASN A 60 -8.26 -9.23 -1.67
CA ASN A 60 -7.65 -9.61 -0.39
C ASN A 60 -7.31 -11.10 -0.39
N ALA A 61 -6.39 -11.49 0.47
CA ALA A 61 -5.91 -12.87 0.52
C ALA A 61 -7.01 -13.86 0.90
N ASP A 62 -8.04 -13.40 1.60
CA ASP A 62 -9.14 -14.29 1.99
C ASP A 62 -10.17 -14.50 0.89
N GLY A 63 -9.92 -13.93 -0.29
CA GLY A 63 -10.83 -14.06 -1.43
C GLY A 63 -11.86 -12.95 -1.55
N SER A 64 -11.94 -12.07 -0.56
CA SER A 64 -12.83 -10.93 -0.65
C SER A 64 -12.23 -9.85 -1.53
N VAL A 65 -13.08 -8.97 -2.04
CA VAL A 65 -12.66 -7.85 -2.88
C VAL A 65 -13.38 -6.61 -2.39
N ASP A 66 -12.61 -5.59 -2.06
CA ASP A 66 -13.17 -4.29 -1.68
C ASP A 66 -13.20 -3.37 -2.88
N ARG A 67 -14.30 -2.66 -3.06
CA ARG A 67 -14.40 -1.58 -4.04
C ARG A 67 -14.37 -0.28 -3.26
N ILE A 68 -13.42 0.57 -3.61
CA ILE A 68 -13.16 1.76 -2.80
C ILE A 68 -13.21 2.99 -3.69
N GLU A 69 -14.16 3.87 -3.41
CA GLU A 69 -14.16 5.20 -4.00
C GLU A 69 -13.10 6.02 -3.28
N VAL A 70 -12.25 6.64 -4.05
CA VAL A 70 -11.15 7.42 -3.48
C VAL A 70 -11.24 8.87 -3.94
N LYS A 71 -10.73 9.76 -3.13
CA LYS A 71 -10.66 11.18 -3.44
C LYS A 71 -9.29 11.71 -3.05
N PRO A 72 -8.79 12.72 -3.76
CA PRO A 72 -7.55 13.37 -3.34
C PRO A 72 -7.63 13.80 -1.88
N GLY A 73 -6.61 13.49 -1.12
CA GLY A 73 -6.56 13.80 0.30
C GLY A 73 -7.11 12.74 1.22
N ALA A 74 -7.74 11.70 0.69
CA ALA A 74 -8.24 10.61 1.52
C ALA A 74 -7.07 9.89 2.18
N ILE A 75 -7.26 9.52 3.45
CA ILE A 75 -6.22 8.88 4.25
C ILE A 75 -6.75 7.55 4.74
N MET A 76 -5.94 6.50 4.59
CA MET A 76 -6.25 5.19 5.16
C MET A 76 -5.05 4.73 5.97
N ARG A 77 -5.33 4.00 7.04
CA ARG A 77 -4.28 3.56 7.93
C ARG A 77 -4.49 2.10 8.31
N TRP A 78 -3.39 1.37 8.37
CA TRP A 78 -3.39 -0.01 8.82
C TRP A 78 -2.30 -0.19 9.87
N ASN A 79 -2.66 -0.70 11.04
CA ASN A 79 -1.70 -0.84 12.13
C ASN A 79 -1.96 -2.08 12.98
N GLN A 80 -2.38 -3.17 12.37
CA GLN A 80 -2.73 -4.37 13.12
C GLN A 80 -2.09 -5.62 12.55
N GLY A 81 -0.81 -5.56 12.24
CA GLY A 81 -0.09 -6.74 11.83
C GLY A 81 -0.05 -6.93 10.33
N THR A 82 -0.03 -8.16 9.90
CA THR A 82 0.20 -8.51 8.50
C THR A 82 -1.07 -8.41 7.67
N LEU A 83 -0.94 -7.78 6.51
CA LEU A 83 -2.04 -7.63 5.58
C LEU A 83 -1.53 -7.94 4.16
N ARG A 84 -2.22 -8.84 3.46
CA ARG A 84 -1.85 -9.20 2.09
C ARG A 84 -2.97 -8.89 1.14
N HIS A 85 -2.67 -8.14 0.09
CA HIS A 85 -3.66 -7.78 -0.92
C HIS A 85 -2.99 -7.34 -2.22
N ALA A 86 -3.80 -7.12 -3.23
CA ALA A 86 -3.41 -6.46 -4.47
C ALA A 86 -4.24 -5.20 -4.62
N LEU A 87 -3.96 -4.41 -5.65
CA LEU A 87 -4.71 -3.20 -5.92
C LEU A 87 -4.87 -3.02 -7.41
N ARG A 88 -6.06 -2.67 -7.85
CA ARG A 88 -6.35 -2.47 -9.25
C ARG A 88 -7.09 -1.16 -9.45
N ASN A 89 -6.66 -0.40 -10.43
CA ASN A 89 -7.37 0.82 -10.78
C ASN A 89 -8.52 0.47 -11.74
N ILE A 90 -9.74 0.55 -11.25
CA ILE A 90 -10.93 0.30 -12.06
C ILE A 90 -11.69 1.57 -12.38
N GLY A 91 -11.08 2.70 -12.11
CA GLY A 91 -11.67 4.00 -12.40
C GLY A 91 -11.29 4.54 -13.75
N THR A 92 -11.55 5.83 -13.93
CA THR A 92 -11.30 6.52 -15.19
C THR A 92 -10.08 7.43 -15.14
N LYS A 93 -9.56 7.67 -13.94
CA LYS A 93 -8.40 8.55 -13.73
C LYS A 93 -7.22 7.74 -13.27
N THR A 94 -6.02 8.24 -13.53
CA THR A 94 -4.82 7.66 -12.96
C THR A 94 -4.95 7.65 -11.44
N PHE A 95 -4.60 6.55 -10.82
CA PHE A 95 -4.58 6.44 -9.36
C PHE A 95 -3.16 6.71 -8.89
N ARG A 96 -3.01 7.64 -7.97
CA ARG A 96 -1.74 7.94 -7.32
C ARG A 96 -1.94 8.03 -5.83
N ASN A 97 -1.06 7.38 -5.09
CA ASN A 97 -1.04 7.57 -3.65
C ASN A 97 0.38 7.53 -3.12
N VAL A 98 0.52 7.96 -1.88
CA VAL A 98 1.77 7.85 -1.14
C VAL A 98 1.51 6.95 0.05
N ILE A 99 2.41 5.99 0.27
CA ILE A 99 2.32 5.05 1.37
C ILE A 99 3.52 5.30 2.29
N VAL A 100 3.23 5.59 3.55
CA VAL A 100 4.27 5.77 4.56
C VAL A 100 4.22 4.58 5.51
N GLU A 101 5.25 3.74 5.45
CA GLU A 101 5.43 2.64 6.39
C GLU A 101 6.24 3.11 7.58
N VAL A 102 5.82 2.73 8.77
CA VAL A 102 6.53 3.08 10.00
C VAL A 102 7.41 1.90 10.39
N LYS A 103 8.72 2.13 10.34
CA LYS A 103 9.71 1.10 10.67
C LYS A 103 10.00 1.11 12.15
N GLY A 104 10.43 -0.05 12.62
CA GLY A 104 10.86 -0.14 13.99
C GLY A 104 9.83 0.39 14.94
N ARG A 105 8.57 0.14 14.67
CA ARG A 105 7.53 0.58 15.52
C ARG A 105 7.81 0.12 16.93
N GLN A 106 7.96 1.06 17.78
CA GLN A 106 8.46 0.77 19.11
C GLN A 106 7.33 0.92 20.08
N THR A 107 6.61 -0.10 20.25
CA THR A 107 5.48 -0.04 21.12
C THR A 107 5.84 0.36 22.52
N GLY A 108 7.01 0.10 22.92
CA GLY A 108 7.42 0.46 24.24
C GLY A 108 8.27 1.70 24.28
N ALA A 109 8.50 2.24 23.16
CA ALA A 109 9.40 3.38 23.12
C ALA A 109 8.62 4.63 23.28
#